data_d9d0f64fe29ea83f3f34f0245bd61a0a
#
_entry.id   d9d0f64fe29ea83f3f34f0245bd61a0a
#
_cell.length_a   1.000
_cell.length_b   1.000
_cell.length_c   1.000
_cell.angle_alpha   90.00
_cell.angle_beta   90.00
_cell.angle_gamma   90.00
#
_symmetry.space_group_name_H-M   'P 1'
#
loop_
_entity.id
_entity.type
_entity.pdbx_description
1 polymer ?
#
loop_
_entity_poly.entity_id
_entity_poly.type
_entity_poly.pdbx_seq_one_letter_code
_entity_poly.pdbx_strand_id
1 'polypeptide(L)'
;GWPFGGEFLKGDERAQVVLIDAQKLEGPTTFEISRFAIFSTVDPGVTVPFPGRTFELLALKLVPDPMDGLEGVIDLSDQLGNEVISVNVPDGKYVFYALVKVNAFASVINGAPGAAGPILNHMDKQAVNKYLHHMSDTIQAKTGPLSTHIRSMFTDSMELEGCNWATDILEEFKKRRGYDIFPYLPFMMF
;
A
#
# COMPACT_ATOMS: atom_id res chain seq x y z
N GLY A 1 9.20 20.41 -0.91
CA GLY A 1 9.69 19.42 -1.86
C GLY A 1 8.57 18.70 -2.56
N TRP A 2 8.85 18.13 -3.67
CA TRP A 2 7.95 17.28 -4.43
C TRP A 2 8.53 15.86 -4.47
N PRO A 3 7.73 14.80 -4.32
CA PRO A 3 6.29 14.79 -3.99
C PRO A 3 5.99 15.37 -2.60
N PHE A 4 4.76 15.80 -2.39
CA PHE A 4 4.34 16.38 -1.12
C PHE A 4 4.39 15.34 0.01
N GLY A 5 4.79 15.79 1.20
CA GLY A 5 4.89 14.92 2.36
C GLY A 5 5.55 15.61 3.55
N GLY A 6 5.95 14.85 4.54
CA GLY A 6 6.66 15.33 5.70
C GLY A 6 6.40 14.51 6.97
N GLU A 7 7.19 14.77 8.01
CA GLU A 7 7.14 14.04 9.28
C GLU A 7 5.81 14.20 10.05
N PHE A 8 5.03 15.24 9.75
CA PHE A 8 3.75 15.47 10.41
C PHE A 8 2.63 14.53 9.94
N LEU A 9 2.81 13.83 8.81
CA LEU A 9 1.87 12.83 8.31
C LEU A 9 1.86 11.59 9.21
N LYS A 10 0.67 11.07 9.51
CA LYS A 10 0.48 9.93 10.42
C LYS A 10 -0.42 8.87 9.80
N GLY A 11 -0.14 7.61 10.13
CA GLY A 11 -0.98 6.49 9.72
C GLY A 11 -1.27 6.48 8.23
N ASP A 12 -2.54 6.39 7.87
CA ASP A 12 -3.04 6.28 6.50
C ASP A 12 -2.95 7.58 5.67
N GLU A 13 -2.57 8.70 6.29
CA GLU A 13 -2.22 9.94 5.57
C GLU A 13 -0.95 9.77 4.72
N ARG A 14 -0.16 8.74 4.98
CA ARG A 14 1.06 8.40 4.28
C ARG A 14 0.76 7.56 3.07
N ALA A 15 1.57 7.73 2.02
CA ALA A 15 1.45 6.94 0.80
C ALA A 15 1.53 5.43 1.07
N GLN A 16 0.66 4.69 0.40
CA GLN A 16 0.51 3.25 0.55
C GLN A 16 0.72 2.54 -0.78
N VAL A 17 1.26 1.35 -0.71
CA VAL A 17 1.35 0.42 -1.83
C VAL A 17 0.86 -0.96 -1.40
N VAL A 18 0.16 -1.66 -2.29
CA VAL A 18 -0.07 -3.10 -2.15
C VAL A 18 0.86 -3.80 -3.12
N LEU A 19 1.64 -4.70 -2.58
CA LEU A 19 2.60 -5.55 -3.28
C LEU A 19 2.16 -7.01 -3.14
N ILE A 20 2.70 -7.86 -4.02
CA ILE A 20 2.34 -9.27 -4.04
C ILE A 20 3.58 -10.15 -3.92
N ASP A 21 3.53 -11.13 -3.02
CA ASP A 21 4.39 -12.31 -3.05
C ASP A 21 3.63 -13.45 -3.72
N ALA A 22 4.22 -14.04 -4.76
CA ALA A 22 3.62 -15.10 -5.54
C ALA A 22 4.59 -16.27 -5.67
N GLN A 23 4.23 -17.43 -5.12
CA GLN A 23 5.10 -18.61 -5.13
C GLN A 23 4.41 -19.81 -5.78
N LYS A 24 5.04 -20.34 -6.83
CA LYS A 24 4.55 -21.56 -7.52
C LYS A 24 4.82 -22.79 -6.68
N LEU A 25 3.79 -23.61 -6.51
CA LEU A 25 3.81 -24.82 -5.71
C LEU A 25 3.28 -26.01 -6.52
N GLU A 26 3.79 -27.18 -6.24
CA GLU A 26 3.29 -28.44 -6.82
C GLU A 26 2.98 -29.41 -5.67
N GLY A 27 1.71 -29.81 -5.61
CA GLY A 27 1.22 -30.75 -4.59
C GLY A 27 1.18 -32.22 -5.07
N PRO A 28 0.90 -33.15 -4.15
CA PRO A 28 0.52 -32.90 -2.76
C PRO A 28 1.72 -32.60 -1.86
N THR A 29 1.64 -31.51 -1.10
CA THR A 29 2.70 -31.13 -0.15
C THR A 29 2.14 -30.20 0.94
N THR A 30 2.89 -30.03 2.03
CA THR A 30 2.64 -28.95 3.00
C THR A 30 3.63 -27.83 2.72
N PHE A 31 3.11 -26.63 2.52
CA PHE A 31 3.89 -25.42 2.34
C PHE A 31 3.80 -24.56 3.59
N GLU A 32 4.95 -24.09 4.07
CA GLU A 32 5.04 -23.20 5.22
C GLU A 32 5.92 -21.99 4.87
N ILE A 33 5.47 -20.82 5.29
CA ILE A 33 6.22 -19.57 5.12
C ILE A 33 5.99 -18.64 6.30
N SER A 34 7.04 -18.00 6.79
CA SER A 34 6.91 -17.00 7.83
C SER A 34 6.41 -15.67 7.27
N ARG A 35 5.62 -14.94 8.06
CA ARG A 35 5.20 -13.57 7.74
C ARG A 35 6.39 -12.67 7.40
N PHE A 36 7.49 -12.80 8.14
CA PHE A 36 8.71 -12.06 7.88
C PHE A 36 9.29 -12.36 6.50
N ALA A 37 9.28 -13.63 6.07
CA ALA A 37 9.75 -14.02 4.74
C ALA A 37 8.90 -13.37 3.63
N ILE A 38 7.57 -13.38 3.77
CA ILE A 38 6.65 -12.70 2.84
C ILE A 38 6.99 -11.21 2.76
N PHE A 39 7.12 -10.52 3.89
CA PHE A 39 7.44 -9.09 3.90
C PHE A 39 8.80 -8.79 3.27
N SER A 40 9.79 -9.65 3.52
CA SER A 40 11.14 -9.50 2.95
C SER A 40 11.17 -9.72 1.44
N THR A 41 10.29 -10.56 0.91
CA THR A 41 10.17 -10.79 -0.54
C THR A 41 9.61 -9.54 -1.24
N VAL A 42 8.57 -8.92 -0.68
CA VAL A 42 7.92 -7.75 -1.32
C VAL A 42 8.68 -6.45 -1.08
N ASP A 43 9.35 -6.29 0.05
CA ASP A 43 10.18 -5.13 0.36
C ASP A 43 11.47 -5.54 1.10
N PRO A 44 12.59 -5.65 0.37
CA PRO A 44 13.89 -5.95 1.00
C PRO A 44 14.29 -4.95 2.08
N GLY A 45 13.68 -3.76 2.11
CA GLY A 45 13.87 -2.75 3.14
C GLY A 45 13.16 -3.05 4.48
N VAL A 46 12.44 -4.16 4.61
CA VAL A 46 11.73 -4.52 5.85
C VAL A 46 12.67 -4.62 7.05
N THR A 47 13.92 -5.01 6.83
CA THR A 47 14.96 -5.10 7.86
C THR A 47 15.60 -3.76 8.22
N VAL A 48 15.41 -2.74 7.39
CA VAL A 48 15.92 -1.39 7.63
C VAL A 48 14.73 -0.51 7.98
N PRO A 49 14.53 -0.15 9.25
CA PRO A 49 13.37 0.63 9.66
C PRO A 49 13.35 1.99 8.97
N PHE A 50 12.44 2.17 8.04
CA PHE A 50 12.04 3.50 7.60
C PHE A 50 11.05 4.05 8.63
N PRO A 51 11.25 5.23 9.19
CA PRO A 51 10.40 5.74 10.26
C PRO A 51 8.91 5.74 9.88
N GLY A 52 8.13 4.96 10.63
CA GLY A 52 6.70 4.84 10.43
C GLY A 52 6.24 3.90 9.30
N ARG A 53 7.16 3.16 8.66
CA ARG A 53 6.81 2.10 7.72
C ARG A 53 6.18 0.94 8.47
N THR A 54 5.05 0.46 7.97
CA THR A 54 4.35 -0.71 8.51
C THR A 54 3.93 -1.65 7.40
N PHE A 55 3.83 -2.93 7.72
CA PHE A 55 3.43 -4.00 6.82
C PHE A 55 2.17 -4.67 7.35
N GLU A 56 1.24 -4.98 6.46
CA GLU A 56 -0.01 -5.65 6.78
C GLU A 56 -0.35 -6.68 5.70
N LEU A 57 -0.64 -7.91 6.08
CA LEU A 57 -1.21 -8.90 5.18
C LEU A 57 -2.68 -8.58 4.93
N LEU A 58 -3.03 -8.28 3.68
CA LEU A 58 -4.42 -8.03 3.27
C LEU A 58 -5.14 -9.30 2.85
N ALA A 59 -4.45 -10.20 2.16
CA ALA A 59 -5.02 -11.46 1.69
C ALA A 59 -3.93 -12.54 1.59
N LEU A 60 -4.34 -13.77 1.84
CA LEU A 60 -3.57 -14.98 1.62
C LEU A 60 -4.45 -15.97 0.85
N LYS A 61 -3.96 -16.48 -0.28
CA LYS A 61 -4.73 -17.38 -1.14
C LYS A 61 -3.82 -18.42 -1.76
N LEU A 62 -4.35 -19.63 -1.93
CA LEU A 62 -3.77 -20.65 -2.77
C LEU A 62 -4.68 -20.82 -4.00
N VAL A 63 -4.14 -20.60 -5.19
CA VAL A 63 -4.90 -20.51 -6.44
C VAL A 63 -4.39 -21.57 -7.41
N PRO A 64 -5.28 -22.34 -8.09
CA PRO A 64 -4.86 -23.27 -9.13
C PRO A 64 -4.03 -22.57 -10.24
N ASP A 65 -3.04 -23.28 -10.80
CA ASP A 65 -2.24 -22.79 -11.93
C ASP A 65 -2.48 -23.72 -13.15
N PRO A 66 -3.05 -23.24 -14.26
CA PRO A 66 -3.39 -21.85 -14.58
C PRO A 66 -4.60 -21.30 -13.82
N MET A 67 -4.61 -20.01 -13.65
CA MET A 67 -5.64 -19.27 -12.91
C MET A 67 -6.75 -18.79 -13.86
N ASP A 68 -7.80 -19.61 -14.01
CA ASP A 68 -8.91 -19.33 -14.95
C ASP A 68 -10.12 -18.62 -14.29
N GLY A 69 -10.05 -18.37 -13.00
CA GLY A 69 -11.14 -17.75 -12.24
C GLY A 69 -11.03 -18.02 -10.75
N LEU A 70 -12.13 -17.85 -10.03
CA LEU A 70 -12.17 -18.05 -8.57
C LEU A 70 -12.45 -19.52 -8.17
N GLU A 71 -12.73 -20.40 -9.13
CA GLU A 71 -12.99 -21.81 -8.84
C GLU A 71 -11.72 -22.51 -8.33
N GLY A 72 -11.85 -23.28 -7.27
CA GLY A 72 -10.72 -23.99 -6.65
C GLY A 72 -9.76 -23.11 -5.83
N VAL A 73 -10.02 -21.81 -5.70
CA VAL A 73 -9.26 -20.93 -4.83
C VAL A 73 -9.49 -21.32 -3.37
N ILE A 74 -8.40 -21.53 -2.65
CA ILE A 74 -8.42 -21.76 -1.20
C ILE A 74 -8.09 -20.44 -0.51
N ASP A 75 -9.03 -19.92 0.27
CA ASP A 75 -8.87 -18.72 1.06
C ASP A 75 -8.18 -19.09 2.39
N LEU A 76 -7.11 -18.37 2.74
CA LEU A 76 -6.33 -18.56 3.95
C LEU A 76 -6.45 -17.34 4.89
N SER A 77 -7.56 -16.62 4.80
CA SER A 77 -7.77 -15.38 5.59
C SER A 77 -7.79 -15.61 7.11
N ASP A 78 -8.08 -16.82 7.56
CA ASP A 78 -7.99 -17.24 8.96
C ASP A 78 -6.56 -17.21 9.50
N GLN A 79 -5.54 -17.21 8.61
CA GLN A 79 -4.13 -17.19 8.98
C GLN A 79 -3.48 -15.80 8.89
N LEU A 80 -4.22 -14.76 8.53
CA LEU A 80 -3.68 -13.40 8.45
C LEU A 80 -3.01 -12.90 9.74
N GLY A 81 -3.42 -13.42 10.89
CA GLY A 81 -2.84 -13.12 12.20
C GLY A 81 -1.61 -13.96 12.59
N ASN A 82 -1.30 -15.03 11.85
CA ASN A 82 -0.25 -15.99 12.24
C ASN A 82 1.15 -15.48 11.88
N GLU A 83 2.14 -15.88 12.69
CA GLU A 83 3.57 -15.64 12.38
C GLU A 83 4.09 -16.60 11.30
N VAL A 84 3.54 -17.79 11.23
CA VAL A 84 3.81 -18.79 10.20
C VAL A 84 2.49 -19.19 9.55
N ILE A 85 2.46 -19.07 8.24
CA ILE A 85 1.36 -19.50 7.39
C ILE A 85 1.66 -20.93 6.94
N SER A 86 0.70 -21.83 7.09
CA SER A 86 0.82 -23.24 6.70
C SER A 86 -0.38 -23.65 5.86
N VAL A 87 -0.15 -24.29 4.73
CA VAL A 87 -1.21 -24.77 3.84
C VAL A 87 -0.88 -26.15 3.28
N ASN A 88 -1.87 -27.04 3.31
CA ASN A 88 -1.80 -28.31 2.58
C ASN A 88 -2.17 -28.05 1.12
N VAL A 89 -1.17 -28.10 0.25
CA VAL A 89 -1.33 -27.95 -1.19
C VAL A 89 -1.92 -29.25 -1.75
N PRO A 90 -3.10 -29.22 -2.39
CA PRO A 90 -3.68 -30.40 -3.01
C PRO A 90 -2.84 -30.92 -4.18
N ASP A 91 -3.18 -32.10 -4.70
CA ASP A 91 -2.55 -32.62 -5.92
C ASP A 91 -2.76 -31.65 -7.08
N GLY A 92 -1.69 -31.35 -7.82
CA GLY A 92 -1.70 -30.41 -8.94
C GLY A 92 -0.77 -29.20 -8.73
N LYS A 93 -0.93 -28.20 -9.61
CA LYS A 93 -0.13 -26.98 -9.60
C LYS A 93 -0.93 -25.82 -9.03
N TYR A 94 -0.30 -25.04 -8.21
CA TYR A 94 -0.90 -23.90 -7.52
C TYR A 94 0.07 -22.72 -7.45
N VAL A 95 -0.48 -21.54 -7.19
CA VAL A 95 0.28 -20.38 -6.79
C VAL A 95 -0.22 -19.92 -5.43
N PHE A 96 0.68 -19.80 -4.47
CA PHE A 96 0.42 -19.12 -3.22
C PHE A 96 0.56 -17.62 -3.43
N TYR A 97 -0.44 -16.85 -3.06
CA TYR A 97 -0.46 -15.40 -3.11
C TYR A 97 -0.57 -14.78 -1.73
N ALA A 98 0.32 -13.87 -1.42
CA ALA A 98 0.21 -12.97 -0.28
C ALA A 98 0.17 -11.53 -0.76
N LEU A 99 -0.91 -10.80 -0.46
CA LEU A 99 -1.04 -9.37 -0.73
C LEU A 99 -0.62 -8.61 0.53
N VAL A 100 0.37 -7.75 0.38
CA VAL A 100 0.98 -6.99 1.46
C VAL A 100 0.76 -5.51 1.23
N LYS A 101 0.08 -4.85 2.15
CA LYS A 101 0.02 -3.39 2.21
C LYS A 101 1.26 -2.86 2.95
N VAL A 102 1.98 -1.97 2.31
CA VAL A 102 3.10 -1.24 2.90
C VAL A 102 2.70 0.22 3.06
N ASN A 103 2.71 0.70 4.29
CA ASN A 103 2.44 2.10 4.63
C ASN A 103 3.76 2.86 4.79
N ALA A 104 3.79 4.14 4.43
CA ALA A 104 4.99 4.96 4.43
C ALA A 104 6.13 4.32 3.59
N PHE A 105 5.76 3.75 2.49
CA PHE A 105 6.64 3.00 1.61
C PHE A 105 7.69 3.89 0.90
N ALA A 106 7.37 5.16 0.65
CA ALA A 106 8.25 6.12 0.00
C ALA A 106 8.40 7.43 0.81
N SER A 107 9.50 8.14 0.58
CA SER A 107 9.83 9.40 1.26
C SER A 107 9.96 10.55 0.29
N VAL A 108 9.78 11.77 0.82
CA VAL A 108 10.02 13.02 0.08
C VAL A 108 11.48 13.07 -0.39
N ILE A 109 11.68 13.24 -1.69
CA ILE A 109 12.99 13.36 -2.31
C ILE A 109 13.46 14.81 -2.21
N ASN A 110 14.71 15.02 -1.80
CA ASN A 110 15.33 16.34 -1.71
C ASN A 110 14.52 17.37 -0.90
N GLY A 111 13.85 16.93 0.17
CA GLY A 111 13.16 17.83 1.09
C GLY A 111 14.13 18.85 1.70
N ALA A 112 13.64 20.08 1.91
CA ALA A 112 14.37 21.07 2.68
C ALA A 112 14.67 20.55 4.10
N PRO A 113 15.68 21.07 4.81
CA PRO A 113 15.92 20.71 6.20
C PRO A 113 14.64 20.82 7.04
N GLY A 114 14.27 19.73 7.75
CA GLY A 114 13.02 19.62 8.51
C GLY A 114 11.77 19.23 7.70
N ALA A 115 11.88 19.09 6.37
CA ALA A 115 10.79 18.65 5.49
C ALA A 115 10.98 17.20 4.99
N ALA A 116 11.89 16.45 5.57
CA ALA A 116 12.02 15.02 5.32
C ALA A 116 10.79 14.28 5.85
N GLY A 117 10.55 13.07 5.36
CA GLY A 117 9.48 12.23 5.87
C GLY A 117 8.70 11.50 4.77
N PRO A 118 7.64 10.78 5.14
CA PRO A 118 6.86 9.99 4.20
C PRO A 118 6.11 10.87 3.19
N ILE A 119 5.91 10.32 2.00
CA ILE A 119 5.07 10.94 0.98
C ILE A 119 3.61 10.93 1.45
N LEU A 120 2.89 12.00 1.10
CA LEU A 120 1.45 12.12 1.29
C LEU A 120 0.69 11.08 0.47
N ASN A 121 -0.34 10.48 1.04
CA ASN A 121 -1.29 9.68 0.28
C ASN A 121 -2.17 10.61 -0.60
N HIS A 122 -1.76 10.80 -1.84
CA HIS A 122 -2.47 11.65 -2.80
C HIS A 122 -3.83 11.09 -3.25
N MET A 123 -4.10 9.82 -2.96
CA MET A 123 -5.37 9.17 -3.25
C MET A 123 -6.39 9.35 -2.12
N ASP A 124 -5.95 9.83 -0.96
CA ASP A 124 -6.82 10.14 0.19
C ASP A 124 -7.14 11.64 0.23
N LYS A 125 -8.40 11.96 -0.07
CA LYS A 125 -8.90 13.35 -0.07
C LYS A 125 -8.73 14.04 1.29
N GLN A 126 -8.89 13.31 2.39
CA GLN A 126 -8.78 13.90 3.73
C GLN A 126 -7.33 14.21 4.06
N ALA A 127 -6.41 13.30 3.71
CA ALA A 127 -4.98 13.52 3.85
C ALA A 127 -4.50 14.73 3.03
N VAL A 128 -4.95 14.84 1.78
CA VAL A 128 -4.63 15.99 0.91
C VAL A 128 -5.15 17.29 1.51
N ASN A 129 -6.41 17.33 1.94
CA ASN A 129 -6.98 18.53 2.55
C ASN A 129 -6.22 18.95 3.82
N LYS A 130 -5.92 17.99 4.69
CA LYS A 130 -5.15 18.23 5.92
C LYS A 130 -3.77 18.80 5.61
N TYR A 131 -3.08 18.22 4.60
CA TYR A 131 -1.79 18.71 4.15
C TYR A 131 -1.85 20.16 3.68
N LEU A 132 -2.79 20.47 2.79
CA LEU A 132 -2.96 21.80 2.23
C LEU A 132 -3.29 22.84 3.30
N HIS A 133 -4.17 22.51 4.26
CA HIS A 133 -4.49 23.39 5.38
C HIS A 133 -3.27 23.61 6.27
N HIS A 134 -2.55 22.52 6.62
CA HIS A 134 -1.34 22.64 7.44
C HIS A 134 -0.31 23.59 6.81
N MET A 135 -0.10 23.49 5.50
CA MET A 135 0.84 24.34 4.77
C MET A 135 0.34 25.79 4.69
N SER A 136 -0.92 26.00 4.31
CA SER A 136 -1.50 27.33 4.16
C SER A 136 -1.55 28.08 5.48
N ASP A 137 -2.01 27.43 6.55
CA ASP A 137 -2.14 28.04 7.87
C ASP A 137 -0.76 28.40 8.46
N THR A 138 0.23 27.53 8.26
CA THR A 138 1.60 27.79 8.71
C THR A 138 2.22 29.01 8.03
N ILE A 139 1.97 29.17 6.72
CA ILE A 139 2.48 30.33 5.96
C ILE A 139 1.70 31.59 6.36
N GLN A 140 0.37 31.52 6.37
CA GLN A 140 -0.48 32.66 6.71
C GLN A 140 -0.22 33.23 8.10
N ALA A 141 0.10 32.37 9.07
CA ALA A 141 0.45 32.80 10.42
C ALA A 141 1.70 33.73 10.46
N LYS A 142 2.54 33.67 9.43
CA LYS A 142 3.78 34.47 9.34
C LYS A 142 3.66 35.63 8.36
N THR A 143 2.89 35.48 7.30
CA THR A 143 2.86 36.44 6.18
C THR A 143 1.55 37.21 6.06
N GLY A 144 0.50 36.80 6.77
CA GLY A 144 -0.87 37.27 6.53
C GLY A 144 -1.55 36.49 5.39
N PRO A 145 -2.72 36.93 4.93
CA PRO A 145 -3.53 36.19 3.96
C PRO A 145 -2.76 35.84 2.68
N LEU A 146 -2.76 34.56 2.28
CA LEU A 146 -2.06 34.09 1.08
C LEU A 146 -2.50 34.81 -0.17
N SER A 147 -3.78 35.20 -0.27
CA SER A 147 -4.36 35.93 -1.42
C SER A 147 -3.68 37.28 -1.71
N THR A 148 -2.99 37.86 -0.73
CA THR A 148 -2.24 39.11 -0.91
C THR A 148 -0.80 38.89 -1.40
N HIS A 149 -0.27 37.69 -1.25
CA HIS A 149 1.13 37.37 -1.54
C HIS A 149 1.31 36.37 -2.66
N ILE A 150 0.33 35.47 -2.89
CA ILE A 150 0.41 34.40 -3.89
C ILE A 150 -0.50 34.73 -5.07
N ARG A 151 0.08 34.98 -6.22
CA ARG A 151 -0.66 35.25 -7.45
C ARG A 151 -1.14 33.96 -8.13
N SER A 152 -0.34 32.93 -8.09
CA SER A 152 -0.64 31.63 -8.72
C SER A 152 0.11 30.51 -8.01
N MET A 153 -0.44 29.32 -8.09
CA MET A 153 0.21 28.07 -7.65
C MET A 153 0.49 27.19 -8.85
N PHE A 154 1.62 26.58 -8.87
CA PHE A 154 2.03 25.61 -9.88
C PHE A 154 2.17 24.24 -9.23
N THR A 155 1.63 23.22 -9.88
CA THR A 155 1.77 21.82 -9.49
C THR A 155 2.41 21.07 -10.64
N ASP A 156 3.55 20.48 -10.38
CA ASP A 156 4.30 19.68 -11.35
C ASP A 156 3.87 18.21 -11.33
N SER A 157 4.67 17.33 -11.90
CA SER A 157 4.45 15.89 -11.95
C SER A 157 4.24 15.29 -10.57
N MET A 158 3.24 14.42 -10.44
CA MET A 158 3.03 13.66 -9.23
C MET A 158 3.89 12.39 -9.26
N GLU A 159 5.04 12.44 -8.61
CA GLU A 159 5.98 11.33 -8.51
C GLU A 159 5.61 10.45 -7.31
N LEU A 160 4.67 9.54 -7.50
CA LEU A 160 4.08 8.75 -6.42
C LEU A 160 4.85 7.48 -6.07
N GLU A 161 6.01 7.24 -6.71
CA GLU A 161 6.90 6.11 -6.40
C GLU A 161 6.20 4.73 -6.43
N GLY A 162 5.19 4.57 -7.28
CA GLY A 162 4.42 3.33 -7.38
C GLY A 162 3.30 3.16 -6.35
N CYS A 163 2.98 4.21 -5.57
CA CYS A 163 1.82 4.19 -4.67
C CYS A 163 0.54 3.85 -5.44
N ASN A 164 -0.19 2.83 -4.99
CA ASN A 164 -1.36 2.31 -5.69
C ASN A 164 -2.56 2.04 -4.77
N TRP A 165 -2.48 2.45 -3.49
CA TRP A 165 -3.48 2.10 -2.51
C TRP A 165 -3.95 3.29 -1.68
N ALA A 166 -5.25 3.26 -1.34
CA ALA A 166 -5.86 4.14 -0.36
C ALA A 166 -6.81 3.33 0.53
N THR A 167 -7.05 3.80 1.74
CA THR A 167 -7.82 3.08 2.76
C THR A 167 -9.24 2.75 2.29
N ASP A 168 -9.87 3.62 1.50
CA ASP A 168 -11.25 3.50 1.01
C ASP A 168 -11.36 2.91 -0.41
N ILE A 169 -10.26 2.48 -1.02
CA ILE A 169 -10.22 2.08 -2.44
C ILE A 169 -11.20 0.94 -2.77
N LEU A 170 -11.35 -0.04 -1.87
CA LEU A 170 -12.25 -1.16 -2.08
C LEU A 170 -13.72 -0.73 -2.04
N GLU A 171 -14.07 0.14 -1.10
CA GLU A 171 -15.42 0.68 -0.96
C GLU A 171 -15.78 1.57 -2.15
N GLU A 172 -14.91 2.48 -2.54
CA GLU A 172 -15.10 3.35 -3.70
C GLU A 172 -15.16 2.56 -5.00
N PHE A 173 -14.37 1.51 -5.15
CA PHE A 173 -14.46 0.62 -6.29
C PHE A 173 -15.83 -0.07 -6.35
N LYS A 174 -16.25 -0.71 -5.25
CA LYS A 174 -17.55 -1.39 -5.15
C LYS A 174 -18.71 -0.45 -5.44
N LYS A 175 -18.67 0.76 -4.91
CA LYS A 175 -19.67 1.81 -5.14
C LYS A 175 -19.76 2.21 -6.62
N ARG A 176 -18.65 2.31 -7.31
CA ARG A 176 -18.58 2.77 -8.71
C ARG A 176 -18.82 1.66 -9.73
N ARG A 177 -18.43 0.42 -9.40
CA ARG A 177 -18.44 -0.73 -10.32
C ARG A 177 -19.52 -1.76 -10.01
N GLY A 178 -20.12 -1.72 -8.81
CA GLY A 178 -21.23 -2.58 -8.42
C GLY A 178 -20.82 -3.98 -7.95
N TYR A 179 -19.52 -4.27 -7.85
CA TYR A 179 -19.02 -5.56 -7.35
C TYR A 179 -17.79 -5.39 -6.46
N ASP A 180 -17.50 -6.39 -5.64
CA ASP A 180 -16.31 -6.42 -4.78
C ASP A 180 -15.11 -6.90 -5.60
N ILE A 181 -14.05 -6.07 -5.66
CA ILE A 181 -12.82 -6.40 -6.37
C ILE A 181 -11.85 -7.23 -5.53
N PHE A 182 -12.00 -7.24 -4.20
CA PHE A 182 -11.04 -7.86 -3.31
C PHE A 182 -10.71 -9.34 -3.63
N PRO A 183 -11.69 -10.21 -3.95
CA PRO A 183 -11.40 -11.59 -4.36
C PRO A 183 -10.55 -11.70 -5.64
N TYR A 184 -10.56 -10.65 -6.47
CA TYR A 184 -9.89 -10.62 -7.78
C TYR A 184 -8.53 -9.92 -7.75
N LEU A 185 -8.12 -9.33 -6.63
CA LEU A 185 -6.83 -8.61 -6.54
C LEU A 185 -5.63 -9.44 -7.01
N PRO A 186 -5.52 -10.75 -6.71
CA PRO A 186 -4.42 -11.56 -7.24
C PRO A 186 -4.34 -11.55 -8.76
N PHE A 187 -5.46 -11.43 -9.46
CA PHE A 187 -5.52 -11.43 -10.93
C PHE A 187 -5.16 -10.07 -11.55
N MET A 188 -5.19 -9.01 -10.77
CA MET A 188 -4.96 -7.65 -11.26
C MET A 188 -3.52 -7.18 -11.09
N MET A 189 -2.75 -7.87 -10.29
CA MET A 189 -1.41 -7.42 -9.87
C MET A 189 -0.28 -8.16 -10.60
N PHE A 190 -0.56 -8.66 -11.80
CA PHE A 190 0.39 -9.35 -12.70
C PHE A 190 0.72 -8.51 -13.90
#